data_2a6362c9402e09e320e58ef049c83230
#
_entry.id   2a6362c9402e09e320e58ef049c83230
#
_cell.length_a   1.000
_cell.length_b   1.000
_cell.length_c   1.000
_cell.angle_alpha   90.00
_cell.angle_beta   90.00
_cell.angle_gamma   90.00
#
_symmetry.space_group_name_H-M   'P 1'
#
loop_
_entity.id
_entity.type
_entity.pdbx_description
1 polymer ?
#
loop_
_entity_poly.entity_id
_entity_poly.type
_entity_poly.pdbx_seq_one_letter_code
_entity_poly.pdbx_strand_id
1 'polypeptide(L)'
;MLFRSNALNGRIALITGASQGIGRACALELARSGTTVALAARSADKLEAVAAEITAAGGTARTYALDVSSEESIKACAKAVLADLGKVEILVNNAGITKDGLTLRMKLTDFDDVLRTNLTGAFLLTQALISSMMKGRWGRVINITSVVGETGAAGQANYAASKAGLIGLTKSLAREFASRNITVNAVAPGFIQTAMTDDLQDAQKAAILAQVPLARYGSDTDVAAAVAFLASEGAGYITGHTLDVNGGMYMG
;
A
#
# COMPACT_ATOMS: atom_id res chain seq x y z
N MET A 1 -25.92 3.38 6.87
CA MET A 1 -25.80 3.46 5.40
C MET A 1 -24.85 2.35 4.98
N LEU A 2 -25.33 1.26 4.46
CA LEU A 2 -24.50 0.13 4.02
C LEU A 2 -23.60 0.63 2.88
N PHE A 3 -22.29 0.51 3.06
CA PHE A 3 -21.34 0.69 1.95
C PHE A 3 -21.81 -0.23 0.81
N ARG A 4 -22.20 0.38 -0.33
CA ARG A 4 -22.70 -0.40 -1.46
C ARG A 4 -21.58 -1.31 -1.93
N SER A 5 -21.83 -2.58 -2.04
CA SER A 5 -20.88 -3.62 -2.47
C SER A 5 -20.26 -3.40 -3.86
N ASN A 6 -20.60 -2.32 -4.57
CA ASN A 6 -20.10 -1.97 -5.90
C ASN A 6 -19.73 -0.48 -6.01
N ALA A 7 -19.20 0.11 -4.92
CA ALA A 7 -18.86 1.54 -4.89
C ALA A 7 -17.75 1.95 -5.88
N LEU A 8 -16.96 0.99 -6.38
CA LEU A 8 -15.83 1.20 -7.30
C LEU A 8 -16.02 0.45 -8.64
N ASN A 9 -17.26 0.13 -8.99
CA ASN A 9 -17.55 -0.67 -10.17
C ASN A 9 -16.95 -0.05 -11.46
N GLY A 10 -16.22 -0.88 -12.23
CA GLY A 10 -15.59 -0.49 -13.50
C GLY A 10 -14.28 0.30 -13.33
N ARG A 11 -13.80 0.56 -12.11
CA ARG A 11 -12.49 1.14 -11.86
C ARG A 11 -11.39 0.09 -11.99
N ILE A 12 -10.18 0.55 -12.30
CA ILE A 12 -8.99 -0.31 -12.42
C ILE A 12 -8.00 0.09 -11.33
N ALA A 13 -7.64 -0.89 -10.49
CA ALA A 13 -6.71 -0.73 -9.40
C ALA A 13 -5.42 -1.51 -9.65
N LEU A 14 -4.25 -0.88 -9.49
CA LEU A 14 -2.95 -1.56 -9.41
C LEU A 14 -2.49 -1.61 -7.96
N ILE A 15 -2.17 -2.81 -7.49
CA ILE A 15 -1.70 -3.06 -6.12
C ILE A 15 -0.31 -3.68 -6.16
N THR A 16 0.68 -3.04 -5.55
CA THR A 16 2.03 -3.59 -5.43
C THR A 16 2.18 -4.44 -4.18
N GLY A 17 3.02 -5.48 -4.25
CA GLY A 17 3.16 -6.45 -3.16
C GLY A 17 1.88 -7.25 -2.90
N ALA A 18 1.07 -7.47 -3.94
CA ALA A 18 -0.25 -8.09 -3.86
C ALA A 18 -0.25 -9.60 -3.59
N SER A 19 0.93 -10.22 -3.49
CA SER A 19 1.06 -11.69 -3.36
C SER A 19 0.74 -12.23 -1.96
N GLN A 20 0.69 -11.39 -0.93
CA GLN A 20 0.44 -11.79 0.47
C GLN A 20 0.11 -10.59 1.37
N GLY A 21 -0.35 -10.86 2.62
CA GLY A 21 -0.55 -9.86 3.67
C GLY A 21 -1.45 -8.70 3.25
N ILE A 22 -1.10 -7.49 3.65
CA ILE A 22 -1.88 -6.27 3.40
C ILE A 22 -2.18 -6.08 1.91
N GLY A 23 -1.20 -6.31 1.02
CA GLY A 23 -1.41 -6.14 -0.42
C GLY A 23 -2.44 -7.10 -1.00
N ARG A 24 -2.41 -8.38 -0.56
CA ARG A 24 -3.45 -9.38 -0.92
C ARG A 24 -4.81 -8.97 -0.37
N ALA A 25 -4.89 -8.58 0.89
CA ALA A 25 -6.16 -8.16 1.51
C ALA A 25 -6.76 -6.93 0.79
N CYS A 26 -5.93 -5.93 0.45
CA CYS A 26 -6.36 -4.78 -0.35
C CYS A 26 -6.90 -5.20 -1.72
N ALA A 27 -6.24 -6.16 -2.40
CA ALA A 27 -6.68 -6.64 -3.69
C ALA A 27 -8.05 -7.33 -3.60
N LEU A 28 -8.25 -8.19 -2.61
CA LEU A 28 -9.52 -8.86 -2.36
C LEU A 28 -10.65 -7.88 -2.06
N GLU A 29 -10.40 -6.88 -1.21
CA GLU A 29 -11.40 -5.91 -0.80
C GLU A 29 -11.78 -4.95 -1.95
N LEU A 30 -10.80 -4.49 -2.73
CA LEU A 30 -11.05 -3.68 -3.92
C LEU A 30 -11.82 -4.48 -4.98
N ALA A 31 -11.47 -5.76 -5.20
CA ALA A 31 -12.23 -6.62 -6.11
C ALA A 31 -13.68 -6.81 -5.67
N ARG A 32 -13.94 -7.03 -4.37
CA ARG A 32 -15.31 -7.08 -3.80
C ARG A 32 -16.08 -5.78 -4.02
N SER A 33 -15.39 -4.65 -4.08
CA SER A 33 -15.97 -3.33 -4.36
C SER A 33 -16.24 -3.08 -5.86
N GLY A 34 -15.97 -4.06 -6.73
CA GLY A 34 -16.25 -4.04 -8.16
C GLY A 34 -15.10 -3.54 -9.04
N THR A 35 -13.88 -3.40 -8.52
CA THR A 35 -12.72 -3.04 -9.33
C THR A 35 -12.17 -4.24 -10.12
N THR A 36 -11.65 -3.97 -11.31
CA THR A 36 -10.66 -4.87 -11.93
C THR A 36 -9.31 -4.63 -11.29
N VAL A 37 -8.69 -5.67 -10.73
CA VAL A 37 -7.43 -5.53 -9.98
C VAL A 37 -6.24 -6.04 -10.78
N ALA A 38 -5.22 -5.20 -10.93
CA ALA A 38 -3.90 -5.55 -11.43
C ALA A 38 -3.02 -5.88 -10.21
N LEU A 39 -2.67 -7.16 -10.07
CA LEU A 39 -1.86 -7.70 -8.97
C LEU A 39 -0.40 -7.65 -9.37
N ALA A 40 0.44 -6.90 -8.66
CA ALA A 40 1.84 -6.75 -9.02
C ALA A 40 2.78 -7.18 -7.89
N ALA A 41 3.69 -8.10 -8.16
CA ALA A 41 4.76 -8.55 -7.26
C ALA A 41 5.81 -9.38 -8.01
N ARG A 42 6.87 -9.81 -7.29
CA ARG A 42 7.93 -10.66 -7.87
C ARG A 42 7.52 -12.13 -8.01
N SER A 43 6.63 -12.62 -7.13
CA SER A 43 6.28 -14.05 -7.03
C SER A 43 5.06 -14.35 -7.89
N ALA A 44 5.26 -14.81 -9.12
CA ALA A 44 4.18 -15.10 -10.07
C ALA A 44 3.18 -16.13 -9.51
N ASP A 45 3.66 -17.26 -8.97
CA ASP A 45 2.80 -18.33 -8.46
C ASP A 45 1.84 -17.84 -7.36
N LYS A 46 2.34 -16.99 -6.46
CA LYS A 46 1.51 -16.41 -5.40
C LYS A 46 0.49 -15.40 -5.95
N LEU A 47 0.84 -14.64 -6.98
CA LEU A 47 -0.09 -13.73 -7.64
C LEU A 47 -1.22 -14.51 -8.34
N GLU A 48 -0.89 -15.61 -9.02
CA GLU A 48 -1.88 -16.46 -9.67
C GLU A 48 -2.86 -17.07 -8.65
N ALA A 49 -2.36 -17.48 -7.48
CA ALA A 49 -3.23 -17.97 -6.41
C ALA A 49 -4.23 -16.90 -5.93
N VAL A 50 -3.77 -15.64 -5.77
CA VAL A 50 -4.66 -14.52 -5.39
C VAL A 50 -5.63 -14.19 -6.52
N ALA A 51 -5.18 -14.21 -7.78
CA ALA A 51 -6.05 -13.99 -8.94
C ALA A 51 -7.16 -15.05 -9.03
N ALA A 52 -6.81 -16.33 -8.79
CA ALA A 52 -7.77 -17.42 -8.76
C ALA A 52 -8.82 -17.23 -7.65
N GLU A 53 -8.40 -16.80 -6.45
CA GLU A 53 -9.31 -16.50 -5.33
C GLU A 53 -10.29 -15.39 -5.68
N ILE A 54 -9.79 -14.29 -6.28
CA ILE A 54 -10.63 -13.17 -6.72
C ILE A 54 -11.63 -13.64 -7.78
N THR A 55 -11.18 -14.43 -8.75
CA THR A 55 -12.04 -14.95 -9.84
C THR A 55 -13.10 -15.90 -9.30
N ALA A 56 -12.75 -16.79 -8.35
CA ALA A 56 -13.69 -17.68 -7.69
C ALA A 56 -14.78 -16.92 -6.92
N ALA A 57 -14.45 -15.71 -6.41
CA ALA A 57 -15.40 -14.80 -5.75
C ALA A 57 -16.20 -13.93 -6.75
N GLY A 58 -16.05 -14.12 -8.06
CA GLY A 58 -16.75 -13.38 -9.11
C GLY A 58 -16.10 -12.04 -9.48
N GLY A 59 -14.90 -11.73 -8.99
CA GLY A 59 -14.14 -10.56 -9.33
C GLY A 59 -13.27 -10.74 -10.58
N THR A 60 -12.57 -9.69 -10.97
CA THR A 60 -11.64 -9.70 -12.12
C THR A 60 -10.24 -9.32 -11.67
N ALA A 61 -9.26 -10.16 -11.98
CA ALA A 61 -7.85 -9.92 -11.65
C ALA A 61 -6.95 -10.23 -12.86
N ARG A 62 -5.80 -9.52 -12.91
CA ARG A 62 -4.68 -9.78 -13.82
C ARG A 62 -3.38 -9.71 -13.02
N THR A 63 -2.39 -10.50 -13.41
CA THR A 63 -1.10 -10.60 -12.71
C THR A 63 0.02 -9.95 -13.54
N TYR A 64 0.93 -9.26 -12.87
CA TYR A 64 2.06 -8.57 -13.48
C TYR A 64 3.32 -8.76 -12.64
N ALA A 65 4.42 -9.16 -13.29
CA ALA A 65 5.71 -9.20 -12.63
C ALA A 65 6.19 -7.78 -12.33
N LEU A 66 6.60 -7.52 -11.09
CA LEU A 66 7.10 -6.23 -10.66
C LEU A 66 8.13 -6.36 -9.54
N ASP A 67 9.31 -5.83 -9.79
CA ASP A 67 10.27 -5.46 -8.77
C ASP A 67 10.31 -3.93 -8.63
N VAL A 68 9.77 -3.41 -7.53
CA VAL A 68 9.70 -1.97 -7.28
C VAL A 68 11.07 -1.34 -6.97
N SER A 69 12.13 -2.12 -6.77
CA SER A 69 13.49 -1.63 -6.63
C SER A 69 14.18 -1.38 -7.98
N SER A 70 13.60 -1.87 -9.09
CA SER A 70 14.13 -1.72 -10.45
C SER A 70 13.28 -0.75 -11.27
N GLU A 71 13.88 0.35 -11.71
CA GLU A 71 13.23 1.33 -12.58
C GLU A 71 12.79 0.70 -13.92
N GLU A 72 13.59 -0.22 -14.46
CA GLU A 72 13.26 -0.96 -15.69
C GLU A 72 12.01 -1.82 -15.49
N SER A 73 11.94 -2.58 -14.39
CA SER A 73 10.79 -3.40 -14.04
C SER A 73 9.53 -2.56 -13.85
N ILE A 74 9.64 -1.40 -13.19
CA ILE A 74 8.53 -0.46 -13.00
C ILE A 74 7.98 0.03 -14.35
N LYS A 75 8.87 0.49 -15.25
CA LYS A 75 8.48 0.94 -16.59
C LYS A 75 7.84 -0.16 -17.42
N ALA A 76 8.38 -1.37 -17.38
CA ALA A 76 7.83 -2.52 -18.07
C ALA A 76 6.44 -2.90 -17.55
N CYS A 77 6.29 -2.98 -16.22
CA CYS A 77 5.01 -3.29 -15.59
C CYS A 77 3.95 -2.21 -15.90
N ALA A 78 4.27 -0.93 -15.73
CA ALA A 78 3.34 0.17 -16.03
C ALA A 78 2.89 0.14 -17.49
N LYS A 79 3.82 -0.10 -18.42
CA LYS A 79 3.50 -0.23 -19.85
C LYS A 79 2.59 -1.43 -20.12
N ALA A 80 2.86 -2.59 -19.51
CA ALA A 80 2.05 -3.80 -19.69
C ALA A 80 0.64 -3.60 -19.16
N VAL A 81 0.48 -3.05 -17.96
CA VAL A 81 -0.84 -2.78 -17.34
C VAL A 81 -1.65 -1.80 -18.21
N LEU A 82 -1.03 -0.71 -18.69
CA LEU A 82 -1.71 0.28 -19.53
C LEU A 82 -2.06 -0.27 -20.91
N ALA A 83 -1.26 -1.17 -21.48
CA ALA A 83 -1.55 -1.83 -22.76
C ALA A 83 -2.71 -2.82 -22.62
N ASP A 84 -2.77 -3.56 -21.52
CA ASP A 84 -3.76 -4.62 -21.27
C ASP A 84 -5.10 -4.07 -20.77
N LEU A 85 -5.07 -3.10 -19.85
CA LEU A 85 -6.25 -2.56 -19.16
C LEU A 85 -6.65 -1.15 -19.62
N GLY A 86 -5.83 -0.49 -20.43
CA GLY A 86 -6.07 0.83 -21.00
C GLY A 86 -5.83 2.00 -20.04
N LYS A 87 -6.06 1.81 -18.74
CA LYS A 87 -5.91 2.85 -17.71
C LYS A 87 -5.61 2.25 -16.35
N VAL A 88 -5.10 3.07 -15.45
CA VAL A 88 -5.06 2.80 -14.00
C VAL A 88 -5.67 4.01 -13.30
N GLU A 89 -6.65 3.78 -12.44
CA GLU A 89 -7.40 4.83 -11.74
C GLU A 89 -7.12 4.82 -10.22
N ILE A 90 -6.76 3.65 -9.69
CA ILE A 90 -6.39 3.47 -8.28
C ILE A 90 -5.01 2.84 -8.24
N LEU A 91 -4.08 3.43 -7.48
CA LEU A 91 -2.75 2.89 -7.24
C LEU A 91 -2.56 2.69 -5.73
N VAL A 92 -2.27 1.44 -5.33
CA VAL A 92 -1.90 1.11 -3.95
C VAL A 92 -0.41 0.75 -3.92
N ASN A 93 0.42 1.69 -3.45
CA ASN A 93 1.84 1.47 -3.20
C ASN A 93 2.01 0.78 -1.84
N ASN A 94 1.98 -0.56 -1.86
CA ASN A 94 2.09 -1.38 -0.66
C ASN A 94 3.42 -2.14 -0.58
N ALA A 95 4.07 -2.44 -1.69
CA ALA A 95 5.34 -3.17 -1.68
C ALA A 95 6.38 -2.48 -0.81
N GLY A 96 7.04 -3.24 0.05
CA GLY A 96 8.07 -2.73 0.93
C GLY A 96 8.87 -3.85 1.60
N ILE A 97 10.01 -3.49 2.13
CA ILE A 97 10.92 -4.36 2.88
C ILE A 97 11.36 -3.68 4.18
N THR A 98 11.82 -4.48 5.13
CA THR A 98 12.59 -4.06 6.29
C THR A 98 13.98 -4.69 6.24
N LYS A 99 14.97 -3.98 6.76
CA LYS A 99 16.31 -4.48 7.04
C LYS A 99 16.76 -3.87 8.35
N ASP A 100 16.29 -4.48 9.43
CA ASP A 100 16.45 -3.94 10.78
C ASP A 100 17.89 -4.11 11.28
N GLY A 101 18.37 -3.11 12.01
CA GLY A 101 19.69 -3.11 12.62
C GLY A 101 19.96 -1.81 13.36
N LEU A 102 20.73 -1.88 14.46
CA LEU A 102 21.13 -0.67 15.18
C LEU A 102 21.97 0.24 14.26
N THR A 103 21.76 1.54 14.34
CA THR A 103 22.41 2.55 13.48
C THR A 103 23.93 2.38 13.46
N LEU A 104 24.55 2.06 14.58
CA LEU A 104 26.00 1.83 14.66
C LEU A 104 26.51 0.67 13.76
N ARG A 105 25.64 -0.28 13.42
CA ARG A 105 26.00 -1.49 12.63
C ARG A 105 25.25 -1.54 11.30
N MET A 106 24.35 -0.61 11.03
CA MET A 106 23.56 -0.58 9.80
C MET A 106 24.46 -0.28 8.60
N LYS A 107 24.42 -1.14 7.61
CA LYS A 107 25.19 -0.94 6.37
C LYS A 107 24.47 0.07 5.48
N LEU A 108 25.23 0.91 4.77
CA LEU A 108 24.66 1.85 3.80
C LEU A 108 23.82 1.12 2.74
N THR A 109 24.26 -0.06 2.29
CA THR A 109 23.50 -0.88 1.34
C THR A 109 22.13 -1.27 1.86
N ASP A 110 22.01 -1.61 3.15
CA ASP A 110 20.72 -1.96 3.75
C ASP A 110 19.82 -0.72 3.90
N PHE A 111 20.41 0.44 4.19
CA PHE A 111 19.70 1.72 4.22
C PHE A 111 19.17 2.07 2.82
N ASP A 112 20.04 2.04 1.81
CA ASP A 112 19.69 2.38 0.43
C ASP A 112 18.65 1.43 -0.17
N ASP A 113 18.76 0.14 0.08
CA ASP A 113 17.82 -0.86 -0.43
C ASP A 113 16.40 -0.62 0.11
N VAL A 114 16.29 -0.26 1.40
CA VAL A 114 14.99 0.05 2.01
C VAL A 114 14.41 1.34 1.42
N LEU A 115 15.19 2.40 1.30
CA LEU A 115 14.73 3.64 0.68
C LEU A 115 14.35 3.43 -0.79
N ARG A 116 15.17 2.71 -1.54
CA ARG A 116 14.93 2.40 -2.95
C ARG A 116 13.61 1.66 -3.13
N THR A 117 13.38 0.65 -2.34
CA THR A 117 12.17 -0.18 -2.45
C THR A 117 10.93 0.58 -1.96
N ASN A 118 10.98 1.12 -0.73
CA ASN A 118 9.79 1.63 -0.05
C ASN A 118 9.38 3.04 -0.50
N LEU A 119 10.35 3.88 -0.90
CA LEU A 119 10.11 5.28 -1.24
C LEU A 119 10.31 5.56 -2.73
N THR A 120 11.52 5.27 -3.25
CA THR A 120 11.83 5.56 -4.65
C THR A 120 10.95 4.76 -5.60
N GLY A 121 10.70 3.47 -5.31
CA GLY A 121 9.82 2.62 -6.10
C GLY A 121 8.39 3.14 -6.17
N ALA A 122 7.83 3.57 -5.03
CA ALA A 122 6.49 4.16 -4.98
C ALA A 122 6.41 5.47 -5.79
N PHE A 123 7.44 6.32 -5.71
CA PHE A 123 7.53 7.54 -6.51
C PHE A 123 7.56 7.21 -8.02
N LEU A 124 8.47 6.35 -8.46
CA LEU A 124 8.64 6.00 -9.87
C LEU A 124 7.38 5.35 -10.47
N LEU A 125 6.72 4.46 -9.73
CA LEU A 125 5.50 3.83 -10.21
C LEU A 125 4.35 4.84 -10.29
N THR A 126 4.23 5.74 -9.30
CA THR A 126 3.26 6.83 -9.36
C THR A 126 3.52 7.71 -10.58
N GLN A 127 4.77 8.12 -10.81
CA GLN A 127 5.17 8.92 -11.98
C GLN A 127 4.82 8.24 -13.30
N ALA A 128 5.02 6.92 -13.42
CA ALA A 128 4.72 6.15 -14.62
C ALA A 128 3.21 6.08 -14.95
N LEU A 129 2.35 6.16 -13.92
CA LEU A 129 0.90 5.93 -14.06
C LEU A 129 0.07 7.22 -13.97
N ILE A 130 0.59 8.29 -13.35
CA ILE A 130 -0.18 9.49 -13.03
C ILE A 130 -0.80 10.17 -14.26
N SER A 131 -0.14 10.09 -15.41
CA SER A 131 -0.67 10.66 -16.67
C SER A 131 -1.97 9.99 -17.11
N SER A 132 -2.16 8.70 -16.81
CA SER A 132 -3.43 7.99 -17.06
C SER A 132 -4.57 8.58 -16.21
N MET A 133 -4.32 8.82 -14.93
CA MET A 133 -5.29 9.44 -14.01
C MET A 133 -5.59 10.90 -14.40
N MET A 134 -4.56 11.66 -14.79
CA MET A 134 -4.72 13.05 -15.25
C MET A 134 -5.61 13.18 -16.49
N LYS A 135 -5.46 12.27 -17.46
CA LYS A 135 -6.31 12.21 -18.67
C LYS A 135 -7.77 11.92 -18.32
N GLY A 136 -7.99 11.01 -17.37
CA GLY A 136 -9.34 10.66 -16.89
C GLY A 136 -9.95 11.70 -15.94
N ARG A 137 -9.17 12.69 -15.46
CA ARG A 137 -9.56 13.66 -14.41
C ARG A 137 -10.16 12.96 -13.18
N TRP A 138 -9.60 11.82 -12.84
CA TRP A 138 -9.97 11.04 -11.66
C TRP A 138 -8.82 10.10 -11.30
N GLY A 139 -8.49 10.03 -10.02
CA GLY A 139 -7.47 9.11 -9.52
C GLY A 139 -7.44 9.02 -8.00
N ARG A 140 -6.94 7.89 -7.52
CA ARG A 140 -6.69 7.61 -6.10
C ARG A 140 -5.32 6.96 -5.96
N VAL A 141 -4.40 7.63 -5.29
CA VAL A 141 -3.10 7.07 -4.93
C VAL A 141 -3.08 6.86 -3.42
N ILE A 142 -2.83 5.64 -2.99
CA ILE A 142 -2.81 5.25 -1.58
C ILE A 142 -1.45 4.62 -1.29
N ASN A 143 -0.69 5.26 -0.40
CA ASN A 143 0.64 4.84 0.00
C ASN A 143 0.56 4.11 1.35
N ILE A 144 0.99 2.87 1.43
CA ILE A 144 1.05 2.14 2.70
C ILE A 144 2.34 2.52 3.41
N THR A 145 2.19 3.36 4.45
CA THR A 145 3.27 3.81 5.33
C THR A 145 3.40 2.88 6.54
N SER A 146 3.60 3.41 7.70
CA SER A 146 3.64 2.70 8.99
C SER A 146 3.58 3.69 10.13
N VAL A 147 3.07 3.30 11.27
CA VAL A 147 3.22 4.04 12.53
C VAL A 147 4.70 4.35 12.83
N VAL A 148 5.63 3.48 12.42
CA VAL A 148 7.09 3.70 12.57
C VAL A 148 7.58 4.90 11.74
N GLY A 149 6.90 5.25 10.66
CA GLY A 149 7.21 6.47 9.89
C GLY A 149 6.84 7.76 10.63
N GLU A 150 5.99 7.69 11.64
CA GLU A 150 5.54 8.81 12.45
C GLU A 150 6.26 8.88 13.80
N THR A 151 6.45 7.73 14.45
CA THR A 151 7.05 7.65 15.79
C THR A 151 8.54 7.37 15.81
N GLY A 152 9.08 6.80 14.70
CA GLY A 152 10.39 6.14 14.72
C GLY A 152 10.36 4.82 15.51
N ALA A 153 11.41 4.02 15.34
CA ALA A 153 11.64 2.81 16.13
C ALA A 153 13.13 2.50 16.21
N ALA A 154 13.60 2.05 17.38
CA ALA A 154 14.98 1.64 17.56
C ALA A 154 15.31 0.45 16.62
N GLY A 155 16.46 0.53 15.94
CA GLY A 155 16.86 -0.49 14.98
C GLY A 155 16.21 -0.40 13.60
N GLN A 156 15.34 0.59 13.34
CA GLN A 156 14.61 0.76 12.08
C GLN A 156 14.83 2.13 11.42
N ALA A 157 16.01 2.72 11.56
CA ALA A 157 16.30 4.05 11.04
C ALA A 157 16.03 4.18 9.53
N ASN A 158 16.41 3.17 8.73
CA ASN A 158 16.14 3.10 7.29
C ASN A 158 14.64 2.97 6.98
N TYR A 159 13.94 2.10 7.69
CA TYR A 159 12.51 1.87 7.51
C TYR A 159 11.70 3.11 7.93
N ALA A 160 11.98 3.68 9.10
CA ALA A 160 11.37 4.91 9.58
C ALA A 160 11.56 6.06 8.57
N ALA A 161 12.81 6.27 8.11
CA ALA A 161 13.12 7.29 7.10
C ALA A 161 12.33 7.07 5.81
N SER A 162 12.24 5.83 5.31
CA SER A 162 11.50 5.51 4.09
C SER A 162 10.01 5.78 4.23
N LYS A 163 9.41 5.42 5.37
CA LYS A 163 7.97 5.60 5.63
C LYS A 163 7.61 7.06 5.93
N ALA A 164 8.46 7.78 6.66
CA ALA A 164 8.33 9.23 6.85
C ALA A 164 8.47 9.99 5.51
N GLY A 165 9.44 9.60 4.69
CA GLY A 165 9.61 10.15 3.34
C GLY A 165 8.36 9.93 2.46
N LEU A 166 7.72 8.77 2.58
CA LEU A 166 6.48 8.46 1.85
C LEU A 166 5.30 9.33 2.32
N ILE A 167 5.23 9.69 3.61
CA ILE A 167 4.26 10.67 4.14
C ILE A 167 4.51 12.06 3.51
N GLY A 168 5.77 12.50 3.45
CA GLY A 168 6.13 13.76 2.79
C GLY A 168 5.80 13.77 1.30
N LEU A 169 6.12 12.68 0.60
CA LEU A 169 5.78 12.47 -0.82
C LEU A 169 4.25 12.54 -1.03
N THR A 170 3.47 11.89 -0.18
CA THR A 170 2.00 11.92 -0.22
C THR A 170 1.46 13.35 -0.21
N LYS A 171 1.95 14.19 0.70
CA LYS A 171 1.54 15.60 0.84
C LYS A 171 1.91 16.43 -0.39
N SER A 172 3.09 16.21 -0.96
CA SER A 172 3.54 16.92 -2.17
C SER A 172 2.69 16.58 -3.38
N LEU A 173 2.51 15.28 -3.65
CA LEU A 173 1.72 14.80 -4.79
C LEU A 173 0.24 15.18 -4.64
N ALA A 174 -0.30 15.20 -3.42
CA ALA A 174 -1.66 15.65 -3.16
C ALA A 174 -1.87 17.10 -3.62
N ARG A 175 -0.93 18.01 -3.32
CA ARG A 175 -0.98 19.40 -3.75
C ARG A 175 -0.85 19.55 -5.27
N GLU A 176 0.02 18.75 -5.89
CA GLU A 176 0.31 18.83 -7.32
C GLU A 176 -0.89 18.37 -8.17
N PHE A 177 -1.58 17.30 -7.75
CA PHE A 177 -2.60 16.66 -8.58
C PHE A 177 -4.06 16.95 -8.18
N ALA A 178 -4.31 17.70 -7.09
CA ALA A 178 -5.65 18.00 -6.62
C ALA A 178 -6.54 18.65 -7.70
N SER A 179 -5.99 19.58 -8.52
CA SER A 179 -6.74 20.25 -9.59
C SER A 179 -7.23 19.30 -10.69
N ARG A 180 -6.74 18.06 -10.71
CA ARG A 180 -7.12 17.00 -11.65
C ARG A 180 -8.10 15.99 -11.04
N ASN A 181 -8.67 16.29 -9.85
CA ASN A 181 -9.54 15.36 -9.11
C ASN A 181 -8.84 14.03 -8.76
N ILE A 182 -7.53 14.14 -8.46
CA ILE A 182 -6.72 13.02 -8.00
C ILE A 182 -6.42 13.26 -6.52
N THR A 183 -6.79 12.31 -5.66
CA THR A 183 -6.41 12.35 -4.26
C THR A 183 -5.20 11.44 -4.02
N VAL A 184 -4.30 11.88 -3.16
CA VAL A 184 -3.13 11.12 -2.76
C VAL A 184 -3.12 11.08 -1.24
N ASN A 185 -3.26 9.89 -0.66
CA ASN A 185 -3.32 9.69 0.79
C ASN A 185 -2.36 8.57 1.22
N ALA A 186 -2.07 8.54 2.50
CA ALA A 186 -1.32 7.48 3.13
C ALA A 186 -2.21 6.71 4.12
N VAL A 187 -1.90 5.43 4.32
CA VAL A 187 -2.41 4.63 5.43
C VAL A 187 -1.21 4.23 6.28
N ALA A 188 -1.28 4.45 7.58
CA ALA A 188 -0.23 4.11 8.54
C ALA A 188 -0.68 2.95 9.44
N PRO A 189 -0.39 1.69 9.05
CA PRO A 189 -0.69 0.54 9.89
C PRO A 189 0.18 0.55 11.16
N GLY A 190 -0.41 0.09 12.26
CA GLY A 190 0.31 -0.31 13.45
C GLY A 190 0.85 -1.73 13.34
N PHE A 191 0.83 -2.47 14.46
CA PHE A 191 1.15 -3.90 14.44
C PHE A 191 0.00 -4.71 13.84
N ILE A 192 0.25 -5.26 12.66
CA ILE A 192 -0.69 -6.11 11.92
C ILE A 192 -0.27 -7.57 12.10
N GLN A 193 -1.22 -8.44 12.43
CA GLN A 193 -0.98 -9.87 12.54
C GLN A 193 -0.57 -10.42 11.17
N THR A 194 0.58 -11.06 11.13
CA THR A 194 1.15 -11.71 9.95
C THR A 194 1.84 -12.99 10.40
N ALA A 195 2.18 -13.88 9.48
CA ALA A 195 2.98 -15.07 9.81
C ALA A 195 4.27 -14.75 10.60
N MET A 196 4.83 -13.55 10.41
CA MET A 196 6.03 -13.09 11.12
C MET A 196 5.73 -12.73 12.59
N THR A 197 4.53 -12.26 12.92
CA THR A 197 4.14 -11.93 14.29
C THR A 197 3.68 -13.16 15.09
N ASP A 198 3.27 -14.22 14.40
CA ASP A 198 2.85 -15.47 15.04
C ASP A 198 4.04 -16.17 15.73
N ASP A 199 5.25 -16.01 15.20
CA ASP A 199 6.49 -16.60 15.74
C ASP A 199 7.08 -15.82 16.93
N LEU A 200 6.51 -14.67 17.33
CA LEU A 200 6.98 -13.90 18.48
C LEU A 200 6.71 -14.63 19.79
N GLN A 201 7.65 -14.50 20.75
CA GLN A 201 7.47 -15.02 22.11
C GLN A 201 6.34 -14.24 22.83
N ASP A 202 5.66 -14.91 23.76
CA ASP A 202 4.51 -14.32 24.49
C ASP A 202 4.86 -13.02 25.20
N ALA A 203 6.06 -12.90 25.77
CA ALA A 203 6.54 -11.67 26.42
C ALA A 203 6.67 -10.51 25.40
N GLN A 204 7.12 -10.78 24.18
CA GLN A 204 7.20 -9.78 23.11
C GLN A 204 5.80 -9.37 22.63
N LYS A 205 4.91 -10.37 22.47
CA LYS A 205 3.50 -10.13 22.14
C LYS A 205 2.84 -9.22 23.17
N ALA A 206 3.01 -9.52 24.46
CA ALA A 206 2.46 -8.72 25.55
C ALA A 206 3.01 -7.28 25.55
N ALA A 207 4.32 -7.12 25.34
CA ALA A 207 4.95 -5.79 25.28
C ALA A 207 4.43 -4.93 24.11
N ILE A 208 4.15 -5.56 22.95
CA ILE A 208 3.54 -4.87 21.80
C ILE A 208 2.10 -4.48 22.15
N LEU A 209 1.30 -5.42 22.64
CA LEU A 209 -0.11 -5.17 22.98
C LEU A 209 -0.30 -4.11 24.05
N ALA A 210 0.66 -3.98 24.99
CA ALA A 210 0.65 -2.92 25.99
C ALA A 210 0.76 -1.49 25.40
N GLN A 211 1.25 -1.38 24.15
CA GLN A 211 1.34 -0.10 23.43
C GLN A 211 0.09 0.20 22.58
N VAL A 212 -0.83 -0.76 22.44
CA VAL A 212 -2.03 -0.63 21.61
C VAL A 212 -3.27 -0.43 22.49
N PRO A 213 -3.87 0.76 22.55
CA PRO A 213 -5.06 1.02 23.37
C PRO A 213 -6.24 0.07 23.10
N LEU A 214 -6.44 -0.37 21.84
CA LEU A 214 -7.47 -1.37 21.52
C LEU A 214 -7.12 -2.79 21.99
N ALA A 215 -5.95 -3.01 22.62
CA ALA A 215 -5.49 -4.27 23.21
C ALA A 215 -5.57 -5.49 22.26
N ARG A 216 -5.46 -5.28 20.95
CA ARG A 216 -5.38 -6.33 19.93
C ARG A 216 -4.43 -5.94 18.81
N TYR A 217 -3.88 -6.92 18.11
CA TYR A 217 -3.26 -6.69 16.82
C TYR A 217 -4.32 -6.25 15.80
N GLY A 218 -3.91 -5.41 14.84
CA GLY A 218 -4.70 -5.19 13.64
C GLY A 218 -4.62 -6.41 12.71
N SER A 219 -5.59 -6.55 11.84
CA SER A 219 -5.59 -7.51 10.74
C SER A 219 -5.25 -6.80 9.43
N ASP A 220 -4.82 -7.56 8.43
CA ASP A 220 -4.66 -7.06 7.06
C ASP A 220 -5.99 -6.53 6.49
N THR A 221 -7.12 -7.08 6.93
CA THR A 221 -8.47 -6.61 6.57
C THR A 221 -8.82 -5.26 7.21
N ASP A 222 -8.32 -4.92 8.41
CA ASP A 222 -8.48 -3.59 9.00
C ASP A 222 -7.84 -2.52 8.08
N VAL A 223 -6.66 -2.82 7.55
CA VAL A 223 -5.94 -1.93 6.61
C VAL A 223 -6.65 -1.88 5.25
N ALA A 224 -7.08 -3.03 4.73
CA ALA A 224 -7.77 -3.11 3.44
C ALA A 224 -9.08 -2.30 3.43
N ALA A 225 -9.82 -2.30 4.52
CA ALA A 225 -11.04 -1.49 4.66
C ALA A 225 -10.74 0.01 4.57
N ALA A 226 -9.67 0.49 5.21
CA ALA A 226 -9.22 1.88 5.12
C ALA A 226 -8.79 2.25 3.69
N VAL A 227 -8.07 1.35 3.00
CA VAL A 227 -7.68 1.53 1.60
C VAL A 227 -8.90 1.62 0.70
N ALA A 228 -9.88 0.72 0.84
CA ALA A 228 -11.10 0.74 0.05
C ALA A 228 -11.91 2.02 0.29
N PHE A 229 -11.98 2.51 1.53
CA PHE A 229 -12.59 3.79 1.84
C PHE A 229 -11.88 4.95 1.12
N LEU A 230 -10.56 5.06 1.23
CA LEU A 230 -9.79 6.12 0.57
C LEU A 230 -9.83 6.04 -0.96
N ALA A 231 -10.04 4.85 -1.52
CA ALA A 231 -10.24 4.65 -2.95
C ALA A 231 -11.63 5.09 -3.43
N SER A 232 -12.61 5.22 -2.55
CA SER A 232 -14.01 5.48 -2.89
C SER A 232 -14.29 6.95 -3.24
N GLU A 233 -15.46 7.20 -3.82
CA GLU A 233 -15.99 8.56 -4.04
C GLU A 233 -16.26 9.27 -2.70
N GLY A 234 -16.61 8.52 -1.64
CA GLY A 234 -16.85 9.07 -0.31
C GLY A 234 -15.64 9.76 0.32
N ALA A 235 -14.43 9.39 -0.12
CA ALA A 235 -13.18 10.02 0.30
C ALA A 235 -12.70 11.13 -0.66
N GLY A 236 -13.51 11.55 -1.62
CA GLY A 236 -13.12 12.50 -2.67
C GLY A 236 -12.66 13.87 -2.18
N TYR A 237 -12.96 14.23 -0.92
CA TYR A 237 -12.51 15.48 -0.30
C TYR A 237 -11.36 15.29 0.70
N ILE A 238 -10.77 14.07 0.74
CA ILE A 238 -9.63 13.72 1.59
C ILE A 238 -8.40 13.59 0.70
N THR A 239 -7.41 14.47 0.88
CA THR A 239 -6.14 14.38 0.16
C THR A 239 -4.98 14.94 0.99
N GLY A 240 -3.80 14.34 0.86
CA GLY A 240 -2.60 14.69 1.64
C GLY A 240 -2.64 14.19 3.08
N HIS A 241 -3.63 13.36 3.43
CA HIS A 241 -3.84 12.85 4.79
C HIS A 241 -3.10 11.52 4.99
N THR A 242 -2.62 11.30 6.22
CA THR A 242 -2.18 9.99 6.70
C THR A 242 -3.26 9.45 7.63
N LEU A 243 -3.90 8.35 7.22
CA LEU A 243 -4.94 7.69 8.00
C LEU A 243 -4.31 6.60 8.87
N ASP A 244 -4.36 6.79 10.17
CA ASP A 244 -3.85 5.85 11.15
C ASP A 244 -4.78 4.63 11.28
N VAL A 245 -4.20 3.43 11.10
CA VAL A 245 -4.86 2.14 11.31
C VAL A 245 -3.98 1.32 12.27
N ASN A 246 -3.86 1.81 13.50
CA ASN A 246 -2.86 1.35 14.47
C ASN A 246 -3.42 1.02 15.86
N GLY A 247 -4.76 0.99 16.02
CA GLY A 247 -5.41 0.68 17.29
C GLY A 247 -5.18 1.72 18.39
N GLY A 248 -4.81 2.95 18.02
CA GLY A 248 -4.51 4.04 18.94
C GLY A 248 -3.05 4.07 19.43
N MET A 249 -2.18 3.25 18.84
CA MET A 249 -0.75 3.22 19.18
C MET A 249 -0.06 4.57 18.94
N TYR A 250 -0.53 5.31 17.95
CA TYR A 250 -0.19 6.70 17.71
C TYR A 250 -1.47 7.49 17.43
N MET A 251 -1.56 8.70 17.96
CA MET A 251 -2.68 9.63 17.80
C MET A 251 -2.07 11.00 17.46
N GLY A 252 -1.95 11.32 16.19
CA GLY A 252 -1.39 12.58 15.67
C GLY A 252 -2.42 13.63 15.33
#